data_4428ce7fae91391d89fc953388f8e51c
#
_entry.id   4428ce7fae91391d89fc953388f8e51c
#
_cell.length_a   1.000
_cell.length_b   1.000
_cell.length_c   1.000
_cell.angle_alpha   90.00
_cell.angle_beta   90.00
_cell.angle_gamma   90.00
#
_symmetry.space_group_name_H-M   'P 1'
#
loop_
_entity.id
_entity.type
_entity.pdbx_description
1 polymer ?
#
loop_
_entity_poly.entity_id
_entity_poly.type
_entity_poly.pdbx_seq_one_letter_code
_entity_poly.pdbx_strand_id
1 'polypeptide(L)'
;MPCIYFCSIYFLAMEFLYILQDGRMGYCGTRPSVDVIQAESRIVGGHDAELGAWPWQVSLQIYRVELGGFRHECGGSLINHNSVLTAAHCIKKWVNPEYWRAVIGLHHLYKQNAHTVNCRVRNIVIHSNFKTGSYENDIALFILLKTVKYNDYIQPICLPDISHLLADENTCYISGWGKKEAKGKFQKILQEAEVEIIPLYICNGHDWYKGSISRDMICAGSESGFHTLYMYLKNFYNTPQTKGF
;
A
#
# COMPACT_ATOMS: atom_id res chain seq x y z
N MET A 1 -12.92 14.54 11.96
CA MET A 1 -12.32 13.18 11.83
C MET A 1 -11.05 13.34 11.05
N PRO A 2 -9.87 13.00 11.58
CA PRO A 2 -8.66 13.05 10.80
C PRO A 2 -8.78 12.00 9.69
N CYS A 3 -8.69 12.44 8.44
CA CYS A 3 -8.66 11.55 7.29
C CYS A 3 -7.33 10.82 7.31
N ILE A 4 -7.35 9.57 7.76
CA ILE A 4 -6.20 8.67 7.66
C ILE A 4 -6.14 8.21 6.21
N TYR A 5 -5.46 8.97 5.37
CA TYR A 5 -5.22 8.60 3.99
C TYR A 5 -3.91 7.84 3.89
N PHE A 6 -4.01 6.60 3.49
CA PHE A 6 -2.85 5.84 3.04
C PHE A 6 -2.36 6.47 1.74
N CYS A 7 -1.28 7.20 1.81
CA CYS A 7 -0.62 7.76 0.64
C CYS A 7 -0.26 6.74 -0.46
N SER A 8 -0.30 5.44 -0.15
CA SER A 8 0.08 4.37 -1.09
C SER A 8 -1.00 3.94 -2.09
N ILE A 9 -2.27 4.37 -1.93
CA ILE A 9 -3.38 3.74 -2.67
C ILE A 9 -4.07 4.72 -3.62
N TYR A 10 -3.65 5.94 -3.67
CA TYR A 10 -4.43 7.03 -4.23
C TYR A 10 -4.61 7.06 -5.74
N PHE A 11 -4.14 6.19 -6.57
CA PHE A 11 -4.39 6.33 -8.02
C PHE A 11 -4.36 5.01 -8.78
N LEU A 12 -5.49 4.29 -8.74
CA LEU A 12 -5.68 3.14 -9.59
C LEU A 12 -6.83 3.28 -10.56
N ALA A 13 -6.42 3.06 -11.72
CA ALA A 13 -7.11 2.91 -12.97
C ALA A 13 -8.59 2.53 -12.88
N MET A 14 -9.42 3.35 -13.49
CA MET A 14 -10.80 3.03 -13.83
C MET A 14 -10.95 1.66 -14.50
N GLU A 15 -9.94 1.20 -15.25
CA GLU A 15 -9.92 -0.16 -15.84
C GLU A 15 -9.91 -1.27 -14.80
N PHE A 16 -9.31 -1.03 -13.61
CA PHE A 16 -9.34 -1.98 -12.49
C PHE A 16 -10.60 -1.85 -11.64
N LEU A 17 -11.21 -0.67 -11.57
CA LEU A 17 -12.47 -0.45 -10.84
C LEU A 17 -13.64 -1.25 -11.44
N TYR A 18 -13.63 -1.52 -12.74
CA TYR A 18 -14.68 -2.34 -13.38
C TYR A 18 -14.68 -3.80 -12.88
N ILE A 19 -13.53 -4.29 -12.44
CA ILE A 19 -13.39 -5.65 -11.86
C ILE A 19 -13.81 -5.65 -10.38
N LEU A 20 -13.88 -4.48 -9.73
CA LEU A 20 -14.05 -4.33 -8.29
C LEU A 20 -15.43 -3.80 -7.87
N GLN A 21 -16.30 -3.43 -8.81
CA GLN A 21 -17.69 -3.02 -8.53
C GLN A 21 -18.57 -4.23 -8.16
N ASP A 22 -18.28 -4.82 -7.02
CA ASP A 22 -19.30 -5.58 -6.31
C ASP A 22 -20.06 -4.57 -5.42
N GLY A 23 -21.23 -4.18 -5.87
CA GLY A 23 -21.99 -3.00 -5.47
C GLY A 23 -22.56 -3.01 -4.06
N ARG A 24 -21.71 -3.09 -3.07
CA ARG A 24 -22.04 -2.72 -1.68
C ARG A 24 -20.92 -1.86 -1.13
N MET A 25 -21.21 -0.59 -0.85
CA MET A 25 -20.45 0.25 0.05
C MET A 25 -20.36 -0.46 1.42
N GLY A 26 -19.47 -1.42 1.51
CA GLY A 26 -19.08 -2.03 2.78
C GLY A 26 -18.21 -1.03 3.53
N TYR A 27 -18.26 -1.07 4.83
CA TYR A 27 -17.38 -0.30 5.70
C TYR A 27 -15.91 -0.55 5.31
N CYS A 28 -15.22 0.49 4.88
CA CYS A 28 -13.78 0.48 4.60
C CYS A 28 -13.07 1.51 5.47
N GLY A 29 -11.75 1.41 5.63
CA GLY A 29 -10.94 2.38 6.34
C GLY A 29 -11.18 2.44 7.86
N THR A 30 -11.90 1.46 8.43
CA THR A 30 -12.12 1.38 9.88
C THR A 30 -10.96 0.67 10.58
N ARG A 31 -10.65 1.10 11.80
CA ARG A 31 -9.55 0.56 12.63
C ARG A 31 -10.10 0.12 14.01
N PRO A 32 -10.93 -0.91 14.09
CA PRO A 32 -11.70 -1.23 15.30
C PRO A 32 -10.83 -1.46 16.53
N SER A 33 -9.62 -2.00 16.37
CA SER A 33 -8.68 -2.27 17.47
C SER A 33 -8.09 -0.99 18.08
N VAL A 34 -8.08 0.13 17.35
CA VAL A 34 -7.42 1.38 17.76
C VAL A 34 -8.42 2.48 18.08
N ASP A 35 -9.59 2.46 17.45
CA ASP A 35 -10.65 3.43 17.71
C ASP A 35 -11.16 3.40 19.16
N VAL A 36 -10.85 2.32 19.90
CA VAL A 36 -11.17 2.14 21.32
C VAL A 36 -10.11 2.75 22.25
N ILE A 37 -8.86 2.90 21.76
CA ILE A 37 -7.73 3.44 22.53
C ILE A 37 -7.45 4.84 21.99
N GLN A 38 -7.90 5.86 22.69
CA GLN A 38 -7.70 7.25 22.29
C GLN A 38 -6.22 7.59 22.06
N ALA A 39 -5.99 8.32 20.99
CA ALA A 39 -4.72 8.82 20.50
C ALA A 39 -3.96 9.67 21.55
N GLU A 40 -3.05 9.08 22.26
CA GLU A 40 -1.97 9.79 22.93
C GLU A 40 -0.63 9.14 22.50
N SER A 41 -0.08 9.64 21.44
CA SER A 41 1.33 9.98 21.23
C SER A 41 1.63 10.17 19.75
N ARG A 42 1.76 11.42 19.36
CA ARG A 42 2.43 11.81 18.12
C ARG A 42 3.94 11.66 18.34
N ILE A 43 4.52 10.62 17.79
CA ILE A 43 5.98 10.45 17.77
C ILE A 43 6.45 10.62 16.34
N VAL A 44 7.23 11.66 16.12
CA VAL A 44 7.93 11.94 14.86
C VAL A 44 9.05 10.91 14.68
N GLY A 45 9.18 10.30 13.49
CA GLY A 45 10.33 9.46 13.16
C GLY A 45 10.06 7.96 12.98
N GLY A 46 8.81 7.51 13.06
CA GLY A 46 8.40 6.11 12.86
C GLY A 46 8.66 5.21 14.07
N HIS A 47 7.69 4.42 14.44
CA HIS A 47 7.70 3.52 15.59
C HIS A 47 6.98 2.21 15.28
N ASP A 48 7.02 1.27 16.22
CA ASP A 48 6.26 0.03 16.13
C ASP A 48 4.77 0.37 16.17
N ALA A 49 4.02 -0.10 15.16
CA ALA A 49 2.57 0.06 15.13
C ALA A 49 1.90 -0.80 16.21
N GLU A 50 0.74 -0.37 16.68
CA GLU A 50 -0.09 -1.19 17.56
C GLU A 50 -0.68 -2.38 16.77
N LEU A 51 -0.94 -3.49 17.48
CA LEU A 51 -1.57 -4.66 16.87
C LEU A 51 -2.99 -4.30 16.37
N GLY A 52 -3.24 -4.47 15.08
CA GLY A 52 -4.51 -4.11 14.45
C GLY A 52 -4.62 -2.64 14.04
N ALA A 53 -3.59 -1.83 14.25
CA ALA A 53 -3.58 -0.42 13.83
C ALA A 53 -3.74 -0.24 12.32
N TRP A 54 -3.29 -1.20 11.54
CA TRP A 54 -3.35 -1.18 10.07
C TRP A 54 -3.99 -2.48 9.54
N PRO A 55 -5.31 -2.66 9.71
CA PRO A 55 -5.98 -3.93 9.45
C PRO A 55 -6.02 -4.33 7.98
N TRP A 56 -5.72 -3.42 7.07
CA TRP A 56 -5.56 -3.68 5.64
C TRP A 56 -4.13 -4.01 5.22
N GLN A 57 -3.15 -3.93 6.14
CA GLN A 57 -1.77 -4.23 5.81
C GLN A 57 -1.58 -5.71 5.50
N VAL A 58 -0.98 -6.01 4.35
CA VAL A 58 -0.72 -7.37 3.88
C VAL A 58 0.77 -7.56 3.67
N SER A 59 1.28 -8.71 4.11
CA SER A 59 2.61 -9.18 3.75
C SER A 59 2.51 -10.10 2.54
N LEU A 60 2.98 -9.65 1.39
CA LEU A 60 3.13 -10.47 0.20
C LEU A 60 4.44 -11.25 0.29
N GLN A 61 4.31 -12.56 0.33
CA GLN A 61 5.44 -13.47 0.56
C GLN A 61 5.63 -14.41 -0.61
N ILE A 62 6.88 -14.57 -1.01
CA ILE A 62 7.27 -15.47 -2.08
C ILE A 62 7.96 -16.71 -1.53
N TYR A 63 7.69 -17.87 -2.14
CA TYR A 63 8.37 -19.11 -1.82
C TYR A 63 9.77 -19.11 -2.41
N ARG A 64 10.78 -19.29 -1.55
CA ARG A 64 12.19 -19.39 -1.93
C ARG A 64 12.63 -20.84 -1.75
N VAL A 65 12.88 -21.52 -2.86
CA VAL A 65 13.29 -22.93 -2.85
C VAL A 65 14.60 -23.11 -2.08
N GLU A 66 15.54 -22.21 -2.30
CA GLU A 66 16.86 -22.22 -1.66
C GLU A 66 16.81 -22.02 -0.12
N LEU A 67 15.71 -21.47 0.37
CA LEU A 67 15.48 -21.22 1.81
C LEU A 67 14.41 -22.14 2.40
N GLY A 68 13.83 -23.02 1.59
CA GLY A 68 12.81 -23.96 1.99
C GLY A 68 11.54 -23.32 2.55
N GLY A 69 11.16 -22.11 2.09
CA GLY A 69 9.97 -21.47 2.65
C GLY A 69 9.64 -20.08 2.12
N PHE A 70 8.52 -19.57 2.59
CA PHE A 70 8.05 -18.24 2.24
C PHE A 70 8.84 -17.13 2.93
N ARG A 71 9.12 -16.07 2.19
CA ARG A 71 9.79 -14.86 2.69
C ARG A 71 9.02 -13.63 2.26
N HIS A 72 8.97 -12.64 3.14
CA HIS A 72 8.41 -11.34 2.83
C HIS A 72 9.18 -10.68 1.69
N GLU A 73 8.47 -10.24 0.68
CA GLU A 73 9.03 -9.56 -0.49
C GLU A 73 8.53 -8.11 -0.55
N CYS A 74 7.22 -7.91 -0.36
CA CYS A 74 6.59 -6.60 -0.43
C CYS A 74 5.39 -6.48 0.50
N GLY A 75 5.01 -5.25 0.80
CA GLY A 75 3.73 -4.91 1.37
C GLY A 75 2.62 -4.87 0.34
N GLY A 76 1.39 -4.84 0.80
CA GLY A 76 0.19 -4.59 0.00
C GLY A 76 -0.95 -4.18 0.91
N SER A 77 -2.04 -3.73 0.30
CA SER A 77 -3.24 -3.30 1.01
C SER A 77 -4.46 -4.10 0.58
N LEU A 78 -5.18 -4.64 1.54
CA LEU A 78 -6.46 -5.30 1.29
C LEU A 78 -7.49 -4.24 0.89
N ILE A 79 -8.09 -4.36 -0.28
CA ILE A 79 -9.07 -3.39 -0.81
C ILE A 79 -10.50 -3.96 -0.82
N ASN A 80 -10.63 -5.27 -0.81
CA ASN A 80 -11.90 -5.97 -0.63
C ASN A 80 -11.64 -7.40 -0.13
N HIS A 81 -12.67 -8.24 -0.05
CA HIS A 81 -12.59 -9.60 0.47
C HIS A 81 -11.59 -10.53 -0.24
N ASN A 82 -11.18 -10.24 -1.47
CA ASN A 82 -10.32 -11.12 -2.25
C ASN A 82 -9.26 -10.41 -3.08
N SER A 83 -9.06 -9.11 -2.89
CA SER A 83 -8.13 -8.31 -3.70
C SER A 83 -7.16 -7.54 -2.84
N VAL A 84 -5.87 -7.67 -3.16
CA VAL A 84 -4.77 -6.95 -2.49
C VAL A 84 -4.05 -6.11 -3.52
N LEU A 85 -3.93 -4.84 -3.21
CA LEU A 85 -3.24 -3.85 -4.01
C LEU A 85 -1.78 -3.77 -3.61
N THR A 86 -0.88 -3.69 -4.62
CA THR A 86 0.57 -3.59 -4.40
C THR A 86 1.26 -2.93 -5.59
N ALA A 87 2.57 -2.78 -5.53
CA ALA A 87 3.40 -2.26 -6.61
C ALA A 87 3.77 -3.35 -7.63
N ALA A 88 3.78 -3.00 -8.91
CA ALA A 88 4.13 -3.93 -9.99
C ALA A 88 5.61 -4.35 -9.96
N HIS A 89 6.51 -3.47 -9.49
CA HIS A 89 7.93 -3.78 -9.39
C HIS A 89 8.22 -4.97 -8.45
N CYS A 90 7.34 -5.22 -7.49
CA CYS A 90 7.45 -6.36 -6.58
C CYS A 90 7.38 -7.72 -7.31
N ILE A 91 6.67 -7.75 -8.43
CA ILE A 91 6.26 -8.99 -9.12
C ILE A 91 7.14 -9.29 -10.34
N LYS A 92 7.79 -8.27 -10.90
CA LYS A 92 8.46 -8.34 -12.22
C LYS A 92 9.33 -9.58 -12.48
N LYS A 93 9.84 -10.22 -11.45
CA LYS A 93 10.65 -11.44 -11.56
C LYS A 93 9.86 -12.73 -11.33
N TRP A 94 8.68 -12.63 -10.72
CA TRP A 94 7.94 -13.77 -10.19
C TRP A 94 6.45 -13.63 -10.48
N VAL A 95 6.09 -13.71 -11.76
CA VAL A 95 4.69 -13.48 -12.21
C VAL A 95 3.76 -14.67 -11.95
N ASN A 96 4.29 -15.86 -11.66
CA ASN A 96 3.46 -17.02 -11.38
C ASN A 96 2.85 -16.92 -9.97
N PRO A 97 1.50 -16.87 -9.84
CA PRO A 97 0.82 -16.73 -8.56
C PRO A 97 1.06 -17.89 -7.59
N GLU A 98 1.44 -19.07 -8.06
CA GLU A 98 1.69 -20.24 -7.21
C GLU A 98 2.86 -20.06 -6.25
N TYR A 99 3.82 -19.20 -6.60
CA TYR A 99 4.96 -18.89 -5.73
C TYR A 99 4.58 -17.91 -4.62
N TRP A 100 3.38 -17.31 -4.66
CA TRP A 100 2.99 -16.25 -3.76
C TRP A 100 1.96 -16.69 -2.73
N ARG A 101 2.04 -16.08 -1.57
CA ARG A 101 0.93 -16.02 -0.61
C ARG A 101 0.77 -14.61 -0.07
N ALA A 102 -0.45 -14.24 0.26
CA ALA A 102 -0.78 -13.04 1.02
C ALA A 102 -1.01 -13.43 2.48
N VAL A 103 -0.32 -12.75 3.39
CA VAL A 103 -0.48 -12.94 4.84
C VAL A 103 -1.11 -11.69 5.42
N ILE A 104 -2.33 -11.82 5.94
CA ILE A 104 -3.22 -10.74 6.35
C ILE A 104 -3.40 -10.82 7.86
N GLY A 105 -3.58 -9.69 8.57
CA GLY A 105 -3.65 -9.65 10.03
C GLY A 105 -2.31 -9.95 10.70
N LEU A 106 -1.21 -9.82 9.97
CA LEU A 106 0.15 -10.04 10.47
C LEU A 106 0.68 -8.77 11.12
N HIS A 107 1.28 -8.91 12.30
CA HIS A 107 1.96 -7.82 12.99
C HIS A 107 3.48 -8.03 13.04
N HIS A 108 3.91 -9.24 13.37
CA HIS A 108 5.32 -9.60 13.39
C HIS A 108 5.66 -10.52 12.22
N LEU A 109 6.60 -10.16 11.35
CA LEU A 109 6.93 -10.88 10.09
C LEU A 109 7.22 -12.38 10.29
N TYR A 110 7.78 -12.76 11.41
CA TYR A 110 8.24 -14.13 11.67
C TYR A 110 7.40 -14.87 12.72
N LYS A 111 6.36 -14.21 13.26
CA LYS A 111 5.47 -14.81 14.27
C LYS A 111 4.03 -14.53 13.90
N GLN A 112 3.33 -15.57 13.51
CA GLN A 112 1.88 -15.47 13.31
C GLN A 112 1.16 -15.40 14.66
N ASN A 113 0.08 -14.64 14.69
CA ASN A 113 -0.83 -14.54 15.83
C ASN A 113 -2.18 -15.23 15.49
N ALA A 114 -3.10 -15.23 16.45
CA ALA A 114 -4.42 -15.86 16.27
C ALA A 114 -5.29 -15.24 15.16
N HIS A 115 -4.97 -14.01 14.76
CA HIS A 115 -5.72 -13.26 13.72
C HIS A 115 -5.09 -13.37 12.34
N THR A 116 -3.92 -14.00 12.23
CA THR A 116 -3.18 -14.10 10.97
C THR A 116 -3.83 -15.11 10.04
N VAL A 117 -4.13 -14.68 8.80
CA VAL A 117 -4.71 -15.51 7.74
C VAL A 117 -3.72 -15.61 6.58
N ASN A 118 -3.42 -16.86 6.16
CA ASN A 118 -2.59 -17.14 4.99
C ASN A 118 -3.50 -17.44 3.78
N CYS A 119 -3.42 -16.62 2.75
CA CYS A 119 -4.20 -16.76 1.53
C CYS A 119 -3.29 -17.13 0.35
N ARG A 120 -3.71 -18.12 -0.43
CA ARG A 120 -3.12 -18.40 -1.74
C ARG A 120 -3.59 -17.36 -2.75
N VAL A 121 -2.75 -17.12 -3.75
CA VAL A 121 -3.04 -16.21 -4.85
C VAL A 121 -3.60 -17.00 -6.03
N ARG A 122 -4.72 -16.55 -6.60
CA ARG A 122 -5.32 -17.13 -7.80
C ARG A 122 -4.72 -16.53 -9.06
N ASN A 123 -4.58 -15.20 -9.07
CA ASN A 123 -4.11 -14.44 -10.21
C ASN A 123 -3.37 -13.19 -9.77
N ILE A 124 -2.49 -12.70 -10.64
CA ILE A 124 -1.77 -11.44 -10.46
C ILE A 124 -2.03 -10.62 -11.72
N VAL A 125 -2.54 -9.41 -11.55
CA VAL A 125 -2.79 -8.47 -12.65
C VAL A 125 -1.84 -7.30 -12.49
N ILE A 126 -0.96 -7.11 -13.45
CA ILE A 126 -0.02 -5.99 -13.50
C ILE A 126 -0.59 -4.94 -14.44
N HIS A 127 -0.46 -3.66 -14.09
CA HIS A 127 -0.90 -2.57 -14.96
C HIS A 127 -0.23 -2.69 -16.35
N SER A 128 -1.02 -2.63 -17.43
CA SER A 128 -0.54 -2.86 -18.80
C SER A 128 0.56 -1.89 -19.24
N ASN A 129 0.52 -0.66 -18.72
CA ASN A 129 1.48 0.40 -19.04
C ASN A 129 2.61 0.52 -18.00
N PHE A 130 2.82 -0.48 -17.13
CA PHE A 130 3.92 -0.46 -16.18
C PHE A 130 5.27 -0.41 -16.90
N LYS A 131 6.11 0.56 -16.53
CA LYS A 131 7.46 0.73 -17.08
C LYS A 131 8.51 0.46 -16.02
N THR A 132 9.27 -0.61 -16.18
CA THR A 132 10.30 -1.02 -15.22
C THR A 132 11.45 -0.03 -15.04
N GLY A 133 11.73 0.81 -16.03
CA GLY A 133 12.82 1.79 -15.99
C GLY A 133 12.48 3.07 -15.24
N SER A 134 11.30 3.62 -15.47
CA SER A 134 10.82 4.87 -14.85
C SER A 134 9.85 4.64 -13.69
N TYR A 135 9.41 3.40 -13.46
CA TYR A 135 8.39 3.02 -12.50
C TYR A 135 7.02 3.71 -12.70
N GLU A 136 6.77 4.22 -13.91
CA GLU A 136 5.45 4.73 -14.26
C GLU A 136 4.43 3.58 -14.23
N ASN A 137 3.21 3.88 -13.74
CA ASN A 137 2.14 2.90 -13.54
C ASN A 137 2.56 1.67 -12.69
N ASP A 138 3.34 1.90 -11.65
CA ASP A 138 3.89 0.87 -10.78
C ASP A 138 2.83 0.28 -9.84
N ILE A 139 1.89 -0.45 -10.41
CA ILE A 139 0.74 -0.95 -9.68
C ILE A 139 0.34 -2.33 -10.16
N ALA A 140 -0.08 -3.18 -9.21
CA ALA A 140 -0.56 -4.53 -9.46
C ALA A 140 -1.63 -4.95 -8.45
N LEU A 141 -2.43 -5.92 -8.85
CA LEU A 141 -3.49 -6.50 -8.06
C LEU A 141 -3.27 -8.00 -7.91
N PHE A 142 -3.29 -8.46 -6.67
CA PHE A 142 -3.32 -9.88 -6.32
C PHE A 142 -4.75 -10.30 -6.06
N ILE A 143 -5.26 -11.24 -6.85
CA ILE A 143 -6.57 -11.86 -6.63
C ILE A 143 -6.36 -13.11 -5.78
N LEU A 144 -6.97 -13.13 -4.61
CA LEU A 144 -6.87 -14.25 -3.68
C LEU A 144 -7.74 -15.42 -4.12
N LEU A 145 -7.31 -16.63 -3.81
CA LEU A 145 -8.05 -17.85 -4.15
C LEU A 145 -9.34 -17.99 -3.34
N LYS A 146 -9.36 -17.48 -2.11
CA LYS A 146 -10.50 -17.50 -1.20
C LYS A 146 -10.77 -16.10 -0.65
N THR A 147 -12.01 -15.83 -0.35
CA THR A 147 -12.43 -14.60 0.33
C THR A 147 -11.96 -14.56 1.77
N VAL A 148 -11.58 -13.38 2.25
CA VAL A 148 -11.19 -13.12 3.62
C VAL A 148 -12.40 -12.64 4.42
N LYS A 149 -12.57 -13.12 5.64
CA LYS A 149 -13.58 -12.59 6.57
C LYS A 149 -12.99 -11.41 7.33
N TYR A 150 -13.71 -10.30 7.37
CA TYR A 150 -13.32 -9.13 8.15
C TYR A 150 -13.51 -9.37 9.65
N ASN A 151 -12.65 -8.77 10.44
CA ASN A 151 -12.68 -8.73 11.90
C ASN A 151 -11.90 -7.50 12.37
N ASP A 152 -11.70 -7.30 13.66
CA ASP A 152 -11.03 -6.12 14.22
C ASP A 152 -9.57 -5.94 13.73
N TYR A 153 -8.94 -7.00 13.24
CA TYR A 153 -7.54 -7.02 12.77
C TYR A 153 -7.42 -7.15 11.25
N ILE A 154 -8.53 -7.33 10.55
CA ILE A 154 -8.58 -7.50 9.10
C ILE A 154 -9.75 -6.70 8.55
N GLN A 155 -9.46 -5.57 7.91
CA GLN A 155 -10.42 -4.67 7.28
C GLN A 155 -9.88 -4.19 5.93
N PRO A 156 -10.74 -3.79 4.98
CA PRO A 156 -10.28 -3.20 3.74
C PRO A 156 -9.98 -1.71 3.93
N ILE A 157 -9.00 -1.22 3.17
CA ILE A 157 -8.80 0.21 3.02
C ILE A 157 -9.81 0.77 2.01
N CYS A 158 -10.23 2.02 2.17
CA CYS A 158 -11.03 2.70 1.16
C CYS A 158 -10.18 3.04 -0.05
N LEU A 159 -10.73 2.84 -1.24
CA LEU A 159 -10.20 3.43 -2.45
C LEU A 159 -10.65 4.91 -2.51
N PRO A 160 -9.82 5.80 -3.08
CA PRO A 160 -10.16 7.21 -3.17
C PRO A 160 -11.40 7.43 -4.05
N ASP A 161 -12.23 8.36 -3.66
CA ASP A 161 -13.25 8.90 -4.53
C ASP A 161 -12.64 9.99 -5.42
N ILE A 162 -13.11 10.08 -6.67
CA ILE A 162 -12.67 11.09 -7.65
C ILE A 162 -12.86 12.53 -7.13
N SER A 163 -13.82 12.73 -6.23
CA SER A 163 -14.14 14.03 -5.65
C SER A 163 -13.20 14.46 -4.51
N HIS A 164 -12.42 13.55 -3.93
CA HIS A 164 -11.54 13.86 -2.81
C HIS A 164 -10.11 14.04 -3.30
N LEU A 165 -9.75 15.29 -3.57
CA LEU A 165 -8.35 15.69 -3.75
C LEU A 165 -7.62 15.60 -2.40
N LEU A 166 -6.33 15.23 -2.46
CA LEU A 166 -5.45 15.38 -1.31
C LEU A 166 -5.42 16.85 -0.91
N ALA A 167 -6.10 17.20 0.17
CA ALA A 167 -5.96 18.53 0.76
C ALA A 167 -4.59 18.57 1.46
N ASP A 168 -3.84 19.64 1.25
CA ASP A 168 -2.50 19.85 1.85
C ASP A 168 -2.51 19.84 3.39
N GLU A 169 -3.69 19.88 4.00
CA GLU A 169 -3.89 19.92 5.45
C GLU A 169 -4.07 18.53 6.10
N ASN A 170 -4.07 17.44 5.32
CA ASN A 170 -4.33 16.12 5.87
C ASN A 170 -3.05 15.44 6.32
N THR A 171 -3.03 14.99 7.57
CA THR A 171 -2.00 14.11 8.10
C THR A 171 -2.02 12.77 7.39
N CYS A 172 -0.90 12.39 6.77
CA CYS A 172 -0.71 11.13 6.08
C CYS A 172 0.12 10.16 6.93
N TYR A 173 -0.16 8.88 6.83
CA TYR A 173 0.61 7.83 7.48
C TYR A 173 1.10 6.80 6.48
N ILE A 174 2.28 6.28 6.75
CA ILE A 174 2.83 5.11 6.07
C ILE A 174 2.96 3.97 7.06
N SER A 175 2.70 2.75 6.61
CA SER A 175 2.94 1.56 7.40
C SER A 175 3.62 0.46 6.59
N GLY A 176 4.39 -0.38 7.25
CA GLY A 176 5.06 -1.49 6.61
C GLY A 176 6.22 -2.07 7.41
N TRP A 177 6.82 -3.13 6.89
CA TRP A 177 8.02 -3.75 7.46
C TRP A 177 9.29 -3.30 6.73
N GLY A 178 9.25 -2.14 6.12
CA GLY A 178 10.35 -1.57 5.35
C GLY A 178 11.62 -1.40 6.18
N LYS A 179 12.72 -1.20 5.48
CA LYS A 179 14.01 -0.93 6.11
C LYS A 179 14.03 0.52 6.59
N LYS A 180 14.50 0.74 7.81
CA LYS A 180 14.71 2.11 8.36
C LYS A 180 15.90 2.82 7.70
N GLU A 181 16.82 2.07 7.11
CA GLU A 181 18.02 2.57 6.45
C GLU A 181 18.24 1.85 5.12
N ALA A 182 18.86 2.49 4.15
CA ALA A 182 19.05 1.97 2.79
C ALA A 182 19.73 0.58 2.74
N LYS A 183 20.65 0.29 3.66
CA LYS A 183 21.33 -1.01 3.79
C LYS A 183 20.80 -1.85 4.96
N GLY A 184 19.73 -1.42 5.61
CA GLY A 184 19.13 -2.08 6.77
C GLY A 184 18.42 -3.38 6.44
N LYS A 185 18.00 -4.08 7.50
CA LYS A 185 17.13 -5.27 7.41
C LYS A 185 15.66 -4.86 7.50
N PHE A 186 14.77 -5.70 6.97
CA PHE A 186 13.33 -5.57 7.22
C PHE A 186 13.04 -5.53 8.72
N GLN A 187 12.09 -4.68 9.10
CA GLN A 187 11.64 -4.60 10.49
C GLN A 187 10.82 -5.86 10.83
N LYS A 188 11.00 -6.36 12.05
CA LYS A 188 10.26 -7.55 12.48
C LYS A 188 8.82 -7.22 12.83
N ILE A 189 8.61 -6.10 13.51
CA ILE A 189 7.31 -5.57 13.91
C ILE A 189 6.86 -4.57 12.84
N LEU A 190 5.57 -4.53 12.55
CA LEU A 190 4.97 -3.54 11.65
C LEU A 190 5.30 -2.13 12.18
N GLN A 191 5.81 -1.29 11.30
CA GLN A 191 6.15 0.11 11.60
C GLN A 191 5.08 1.03 11.06
N GLU A 192 4.93 2.19 11.69
CA GLU A 192 4.15 3.30 11.18
C GLU A 192 4.93 4.60 11.34
N ALA A 193 4.66 5.56 10.46
CA ALA A 193 5.21 6.90 10.55
C ALA A 193 4.23 7.92 9.94
N GLU A 194 4.15 9.06 10.59
CA GLU A 194 3.49 10.24 10.04
C GLU A 194 4.39 10.87 8.98
N VAL A 195 3.79 11.29 7.87
CA VAL A 195 4.49 11.93 6.75
C VAL A 195 3.66 13.08 6.21
N GLU A 196 4.35 14.05 5.64
CA GLU A 196 3.76 15.18 4.92
C GLU A 196 3.91 14.99 3.41
N ILE A 197 2.95 15.49 2.66
CA ILE A 197 3.02 15.53 1.20
C ILE A 197 3.99 16.64 0.79
N ILE A 198 5.00 16.27 0.02
CA ILE A 198 6.00 17.21 -0.50
C ILE A 198 5.57 17.64 -1.91
N PRO A 199 5.37 18.94 -2.16
CA PRO A 199 5.02 19.44 -3.47
C PRO A 199 5.98 18.96 -4.56
N LEU A 200 5.42 18.56 -5.72
CA LEU A 200 6.19 17.95 -6.80
C LEU A 200 7.35 18.84 -7.27
N TYR A 201 7.15 20.16 -7.31
CA TYR A 201 8.18 21.09 -7.76
C TYR A 201 9.40 21.13 -6.82
N ILE A 202 9.21 20.86 -5.52
CA ILE A 202 10.29 20.72 -4.54
C ILE A 202 10.99 19.38 -4.74
N CYS A 203 10.22 18.31 -4.68
CA CYS A 203 10.71 16.94 -4.78
C CYS A 203 11.45 16.69 -6.11
N ASN A 204 10.99 17.30 -7.20
CA ASN A 204 11.56 17.16 -8.54
C ASN A 204 12.67 18.20 -8.85
N GLY A 205 13.02 19.01 -7.86
CA GLY A 205 14.07 20.02 -7.96
C GLY A 205 15.46 19.42 -8.19
N HIS A 206 16.43 20.31 -8.52
CA HIS A 206 17.80 19.94 -8.86
C HIS A 206 18.53 19.22 -7.72
N ASP A 207 18.28 19.62 -6.46
CA ASP A 207 18.95 19.06 -5.28
C ASP A 207 18.31 17.74 -4.79
N TRP A 208 17.19 17.36 -5.40
CA TRP A 208 16.44 16.16 -5.08
C TRP A 208 16.47 15.16 -6.24
N TYR A 209 15.37 15.06 -7.00
CA TYR A 209 15.20 14.01 -8.01
C TYR A 209 15.42 14.47 -9.44
N LYS A 210 15.78 15.72 -9.65
CA LYS A 210 16.25 16.26 -10.94
C LYS A 210 15.34 15.93 -12.12
N GLY A 211 14.04 16.10 -11.94
CA GLY A 211 13.07 15.82 -12.99
C GLY A 211 12.69 14.35 -13.18
N SER A 212 13.16 13.44 -12.31
CA SER A 212 12.86 11.99 -12.44
C SER A 212 11.49 11.60 -11.93
N ILE A 213 10.80 12.46 -11.18
CA ILE A 213 9.47 12.19 -10.64
C ILE A 213 8.42 12.63 -11.66
N SER A 214 7.59 11.71 -12.14
CA SER A 214 6.51 12.02 -13.06
C SER A 214 5.36 12.72 -12.33
N ARG A 215 4.47 13.35 -13.09
CA ARG A 215 3.25 13.99 -12.54
C ARG A 215 2.28 12.99 -11.90
N ASP A 216 2.49 11.72 -12.16
CA ASP A 216 1.68 10.62 -11.65
C ASP A 216 2.22 10.06 -10.33
N MET A 217 3.27 10.67 -9.75
CA MET A 217 3.91 10.27 -8.51
C MET A 217 3.68 11.31 -7.44
N ILE A 218 3.59 10.88 -6.19
CA ILE A 218 3.52 11.74 -5.02
C ILE A 218 4.79 11.56 -4.19
N CYS A 219 5.33 12.66 -3.72
CA CYS A 219 6.40 12.65 -2.75
C CYS A 219 5.83 12.86 -1.36
N ALA A 220 6.31 12.09 -0.40
CA ALA A 220 5.99 12.28 0.99
C ALA A 220 7.22 12.03 1.87
N GLY A 221 7.30 12.69 3.00
CA GLY A 221 8.42 12.56 3.92
C GLY A 221 8.13 13.22 5.26
N SER A 222 9.08 13.15 6.20
CA SER A 222 8.98 13.86 7.48
C SER A 222 10.16 14.83 7.63
N GLU A 223 9.93 15.97 8.27
CA GLU A 223 10.98 16.98 8.51
C GLU A 223 12.15 16.48 9.37
N SER A 224 11.91 15.47 10.21
CA SER A 224 12.87 14.97 11.20
C SER A 224 13.85 13.93 10.68
N GLY A 225 13.77 13.54 9.44
CA GLY A 225 14.70 12.55 8.89
C GLY A 225 14.63 12.48 7.38
N PHE A 226 15.78 12.48 6.74
CA PHE A 226 16.00 12.34 5.31
C PHE A 226 15.50 11.00 4.72
N HIS A 227 14.36 10.50 5.17
CA HIS A 227 13.72 9.32 4.61
C HIS A 227 12.62 9.75 3.65
N THR A 228 13.06 10.22 2.48
CA THR A 228 12.14 10.45 1.39
C THR A 228 11.61 9.10 0.94
N LEU A 229 10.40 8.81 1.31
CA LEU A 229 9.71 7.64 0.85
C LEU A 229 9.07 7.97 -0.50
N TYR A 230 9.53 7.30 -1.54
CA TYR A 230 8.85 7.38 -2.83
C TYR A 230 7.59 6.54 -2.77
N MET A 231 6.48 7.17 -3.01
CA MET A 231 5.27 6.49 -3.35
C MET A 231 4.88 6.88 -4.77
N TYR A 232 4.83 5.90 -5.63
CA TYR A 232 4.40 6.06 -7.00
C TYR A 232 2.88 6.05 -7.06
N LEU A 233 2.28 7.20 -7.36
CA LEU A 233 0.84 7.34 -7.48
C LEU A 233 0.52 8.05 -8.80
N LYS A 234 -0.42 7.53 -9.55
CA LYS A 234 -0.82 8.09 -10.84
C LYS A 234 -2.02 9.03 -10.71
N ASN A 235 -1.92 10.20 -11.35
CA ASN A 235 -3.02 11.14 -11.51
C ASN A 235 -3.92 10.72 -12.68
N PHE A 236 -5.22 10.47 -12.41
CA PHE A 236 -6.19 10.02 -13.41
C PHE A 236 -6.81 11.13 -14.29
N TYR A 237 -6.36 12.35 -14.16
CA TYR A 237 -7.05 13.51 -14.76
C TYR A 237 -6.79 13.76 -16.25
N ASN A 238 -6.06 12.92 -16.97
CA ASN A 238 -5.76 13.16 -18.39
C ASN A 238 -6.02 11.95 -19.30
N THR A 239 -7.17 11.31 -19.20
CA THR A 239 -7.70 10.60 -20.36
C THR A 239 -8.72 11.51 -21.03
N PRO A 240 -8.53 11.90 -22.32
CA PRO A 240 -9.59 12.55 -23.09
C PRO A 240 -10.79 11.61 -23.10
N GLN A 241 -11.95 12.11 -22.71
CA GLN A 241 -13.19 11.40 -22.93
C GLN A 241 -13.33 11.25 -24.45
N THR A 242 -13.00 10.10 -24.97
CA THR A 242 -13.45 9.73 -26.32
C THR A 242 -14.96 9.61 -26.25
N LYS A 243 -15.63 10.59 -26.86
CA LYS A 243 -17.06 10.54 -27.11
C LYS A 243 -17.34 9.24 -27.85
N GLY A 244 -18.08 8.33 -27.20
CA GLY A 244 -18.65 7.18 -27.85
C GLY A 244 -19.70 7.66 -28.88
N PHE A 245 -19.66 7.05 -30.03
CA PHE A 245 -20.79 6.88 -30.92
C PHE A 245 -21.50 5.59 -30.56
#